data_efdb0c47c754f18000bfb3b789028db0
#
_entry.id   efdb0c47c754f18000bfb3b789028db0
#
_cell.length_a   1.000
_cell.length_b   1.000
_cell.length_c   1.000
_cell.angle_alpha   90.00
_cell.angle_beta   90.00
_cell.angle_gamma   90.00
#
_symmetry.space_group_name_H-M   'P 1'
#
loop_
_entity.id
_entity.type
_entity.pdbx_description
1 polymer ?
#
loop_
_entity_poly.entity_id
_entity_poly.type
_entity_poly.pdbx_seq_one_letter_code
_entity_poly.pdbx_strand_id
1 'polypeptide(L)'
;MYQTYLITGATGFLGRAVLQLLLAHSCRILALVMDKDPLAYMIPENATVFCGDLTDKDTLRSFFAAGGDNFCVLHCAGMVSIASRPGEIIYRVNVDGTQNIIDLCREFGAEKLVYVSSVHAIAEKPAPQTITEPNHFSPDDILGDYGKSKAMATALVLKAAQSGLNASVVLPSGILGPGD
;
A
#
# COMPACT_ATOMS: atom_id res chain seq x y z
N MET A 1 -15.97 11.44 5.59
CA MET A 1 -14.49 11.61 5.66
C MET A 1 -14.05 10.96 6.97
N TYR A 2 -12.93 10.24 7.00
CA TYR A 2 -12.39 9.63 8.21
C TYR A 2 -11.72 10.67 9.10
N GLN A 3 -11.68 10.43 10.42
CA GLN A 3 -11.02 11.34 11.36
C GLN A 3 -9.49 11.22 11.30
N THR A 4 -9.00 10.01 11.02
CA THR A 4 -7.57 9.72 10.94
C THR A 4 -7.24 8.95 9.64
N TYR A 5 -6.15 9.30 9.00
CA TYR A 5 -5.59 8.56 7.88
C TYR A 5 -4.20 8.03 8.25
N LEU A 6 -4.04 6.74 8.12
CA LEU A 6 -2.77 6.03 8.27
C LEU A 6 -2.17 5.81 6.88
N ILE A 7 -0.98 6.34 6.61
CA ILE A 7 -0.34 6.26 5.30
C ILE A 7 0.95 5.47 5.43
N THR A 8 1.05 4.35 4.72
CA THR A 8 2.33 3.66 4.50
C THR A 8 2.93 4.11 3.17
N GLY A 9 4.26 4.14 3.07
CA GLY A 9 4.93 4.68 1.89
C GLY A 9 4.77 6.18 1.71
N ALA A 10 4.60 6.91 2.82
CA ALA A 10 4.37 8.36 2.85
C ALA A 10 5.53 9.18 2.26
N THR A 11 6.75 8.66 2.24
CA THR A 11 7.94 9.26 1.65
C THR A 11 8.09 8.97 0.16
N GLY A 12 7.34 7.97 -0.36
CA GLY A 12 7.33 7.62 -1.78
C GLY A 12 6.60 8.66 -2.64
N PHE A 13 6.78 8.58 -3.96
CA PHE A 13 6.22 9.53 -4.92
C PHE A 13 4.69 9.71 -4.77
N LEU A 14 3.93 8.61 -4.85
CA LEU A 14 2.47 8.65 -4.69
C LEU A 14 2.06 9.03 -3.26
N GLY A 15 2.72 8.43 -2.24
CA GLY A 15 2.37 8.67 -0.84
C GLY A 15 2.50 10.15 -0.45
N ARG A 16 3.54 10.83 -0.92
CA ARG A 16 3.70 12.28 -0.72
C ARG A 16 2.59 13.09 -1.36
N ALA A 17 2.18 12.74 -2.59
CA ALA A 17 1.09 13.44 -3.26
C ALA A 17 -0.24 13.28 -2.50
N VAL A 18 -0.54 12.06 -2.05
CA VAL A 18 -1.73 11.76 -1.24
C VAL A 18 -1.68 12.51 0.09
N LEU A 19 -0.52 12.53 0.76
CA LEU A 19 -0.32 13.24 2.01
C LEU A 19 -0.60 14.74 1.83
N GLN A 20 -0.05 15.36 0.78
CA GLN A 20 -0.30 16.78 0.48
C GLN A 20 -1.78 17.09 0.25
N LEU A 21 -2.51 16.21 -0.43
CA LEU A 21 -3.96 16.37 -0.60
C LEU A 21 -4.71 16.31 0.73
N LEU A 22 -4.33 15.41 1.63
CA LEU A 22 -4.97 15.26 2.94
C LEU A 22 -4.73 16.47 3.86
N LEU A 23 -3.62 17.18 3.72
CA LEU A 23 -3.34 18.41 4.49
C LEU A 23 -4.37 19.52 4.27
N ALA A 24 -5.07 19.50 3.14
CA ALA A 24 -6.15 20.46 2.87
C ALA A 24 -7.45 20.15 3.65
N HIS A 25 -7.48 19.03 4.40
CA HIS A 25 -8.66 18.57 5.12
C HIS A 25 -8.43 18.55 6.63
N SER A 26 -9.50 18.74 7.40
CA SER A 26 -9.49 18.66 8.87
C SER A 26 -9.47 17.21 9.34
N CYS A 27 -8.34 16.53 9.18
CA CYS A 27 -8.12 15.14 9.61
C CYS A 27 -6.73 14.99 10.23
N ARG A 28 -6.57 13.95 11.05
CA ARG A 28 -5.24 13.54 11.56
C ARG A 28 -4.55 12.69 10.50
N ILE A 29 -3.26 12.92 10.32
CA ILE A 29 -2.44 12.16 9.38
C ILE A 29 -1.32 11.50 10.16
N LEU A 30 -1.25 10.18 10.05
CA LEU A 30 -0.19 9.35 10.61
C LEU A 30 0.61 8.78 9.44
N ALA A 31 1.91 9.00 9.42
CA ALA A 31 2.81 8.58 8.35
C ALA A 31 3.77 7.49 8.86
N LEU A 32 3.74 6.32 8.23
CA LEU A 32 4.71 5.26 8.51
C LEU A 32 5.95 5.45 7.64
N VAL A 33 7.11 5.48 8.26
CA VAL A 33 8.43 5.53 7.62
C VAL A 33 9.29 4.37 8.12
N MET A 34 10.28 3.96 7.32
CA MET A 34 11.29 3.01 7.79
C MET A 34 12.30 3.71 8.70
N ASP A 35 12.95 2.95 9.58
CA ASP A 35 14.09 3.48 10.34
C ASP A 35 15.16 4.01 9.37
N LYS A 36 15.66 5.23 9.66
CA LYS A 36 16.67 5.92 8.82
C LYS A 36 16.24 6.18 7.37
N ASP A 37 14.93 6.31 7.10
CA ASP A 37 14.47 6.73 5.77
C ASP A 37 15.04 8.12 5.45
N PRO A 38 15.87 8.24 4.39
CA PRO A 38 16.52 9.49 4.04
C PRO A 38 15.55 10.59 3.61
N LEU A 39 14.31 10.24 3.30
CA LEU A 39 13.26 11.17 2.86
C LEU A 39 12.26 11.50 3.99
N ALA A 40 12.47 11.01 5.22
CA ALA A 40 11.58 11.28 6.34
C ALA A 40 11.40 12.79 6.62
N TYR A 41 12.41 13.61 6.33
CA TYR A 41 12.34 15.07 6.46
C TYR A 41 11.32 15.75 5.53
N MET A 42 10.85 15.02 4.51
CA MET A 42 9.83 15.53 3.57
C MET A 42 8.40 15.40 4.11
N ILE A 43 8.22 14.68 5.23
CA ILE A 43 6.91 14.58 5.87
C ILE A 43 6.61 15.91 6.55
N PRO A 44 5.46 16.55 6.23
CA PRO A 44 5.06 17.82 6.84
C PRO A 44 4.86 17.73 8.36
N GLU A 45 5.15 18.82 9.07
CA GLU A 45 5.05 18.89 10.53
C GLU A 45 3.63 18.58 11.08
N ASN A 46 2.60 18.79 10.27
CA ASN A 46 1.20 18.47 10.64
C ASN A 46 0.87 16.97 10.55
N ALA A 47 1.78 16.13 10.06
CA ALA A 47 1.63 14.69 10.09
C ALA A 47 2.48 14.09 11.22
N THR A 48 1.91 13.15 11.97
CA THR A 48 2.65 12.43 13.00
C THR A 48 3.42 11.27 12.36
N VAL A 49 4.73 11.21 12.59
CA VAL A 49 5.61 10.18 12.03
C VAL A 49 5.72 9.00 12.99
N PHE A 50 5.59 7.80 12.45
CA PHE A 50 5.86 6.52 13.13
C PHE A 50 6.95 5.76 12.37
N CYS A 51 7.87 5.15 13.10
CA CYS A 51 8.87 4.24 12.51
C CYS A 51 8.39 2.80 12.59
N GLY A 52 8.55 2.04 11.49
CA GLY A 52 8.22 0.63 11.46
C GLY A 52 8.57 -0.01 10.13
N ASP A 53 8.66 -1.35 10.15
CA ASP A 53 8.94 -2.19 8.99
C ASP A 53 7.70 -3.02 8.64
N LEU A 54 7.24 -2.97 7.38
CA LEU A 54 6.09 -3.75 6.92
C LEU A 54 6.28 -5.25 7.13
N THR A 55 7.54 -5.73 7.11
CA THR A 55 7.87 -7.15 7.29
C THR A 55 7.88 -7.60 8.74
N ASP A 56 7.78 -6.65 9.68
CA ASP A 56 7.71 -6.90 11.12
C ASP A 56 6.44 -6.27 11.70
N LYS A 57 5.40 -7.10 11.86
CA LYS A 57 4.07 -6.68 12.30
C LYS A 57 4.08 -5.99 13.67
N ASP A 58 4.97 -6.37 14.57
CA ASP A 58 5.01 -5.81 15.91
C ASP A 58 5.47 -4.35 15.91
N THR A 59 6.34 -3.96 14.99
CA THR A 59 6.79 -2.57 14.81
C THR A 59 5.66 -1.64 14.36
N LEU A 60 4.59 -2.18 13.78
CA LEU A 60 3.46 -1.42 13.25
C LEU A 60 2.34 -1.18 14.27
N ARG A 61 2.35 -1.88 15.41
CA ARG A 61 1.24 -1.84 16.39
C ARG A 61 0.97 -0.45 16.94
N SER A 62 2.01 0.31 17.29
CA SER A 62 1.87 1.67 17.81
C SER A 62 1.26 2.62 16.77
N PHE A 63 1.60 2.47 15.50
CA PHE A 63 1.04 3.21 14.38
C PHE A 63 -0.47 2.95 14.23
N PHE A 64 -0.89 1.68 14.28
CA PHE A 64 -2.31 1.34 14.20
C PHE A 64 -3.09 1.75 15.45
N ALA A 65 -2.54 1.54 16.65
CA ALA A 65 -3.16 1.96 17.90
C ALA A 65 -3.45 3.46 17.96
N ALA A 66 -2.59 4.28 17.34
CA ALA A 66 -2.78 5.73 17.25
C ALA A 66 -3.92 6.14 16.30
N GLY A 67 -4.45 5.22 15.48
CA GLY A 67 -5.55 5.47 14.55
C GLY A 67 -6.85 5.90 15.23
N GLY A 68 -7.15 5.34 16.40
CA GLY A 68 -8.40 5.57 17.13
C GLY A 68 -9.57 4.80 16.52
N ASP A 69 -10.80 5.29 16.72
CA ASP A 69 -12.02 4.53 16.37
C ASP A 69 -12.52 4.74 14.93
N ASN A 70 -12.06 5.78 14.23
CA ASN A 70 -12.52 6.10 12.86
C ASN A 70 -11.34 6.45 11.98
N PHE A 71 -10.67 5.42 11.47
CA PHE A 71 -9.51 5.62 10.63
C PHE A 71 -9.55 4.82 9.32
N CYS A 72 -8.87 5.38 8.31
CA CYS A 72 -8.64 4.77 7.01
C CYS A 72 -7.15 4.50 6.83
N VAL A 73 -6.81 3.34 6.31
CA VAL A 73 -5.43 2.98 5.95
C VAL A 73 -5.24 3.14 4.45
N LEU A 74 -4.29 3.98 4.06
CA LEU A 74 -3.84 4.17 2.68
C LEU A 74 -2.48 3.45 2.53
N HIS A 75 -2.54 2.23 2.00
CA HIS A 75 -1.36 1.38 1.86
C HIS A 75 -0.71 1.63 0.50
N CYS A 76 0.19 2.64 0.46
CA CYS A 76 0.94 3.05 -0.72
C CYS A 76 2.35 2.43 -0.75
N ALA A 77 2.83 1.88 0.37
CA ALA A 77 4.14 1.26 0.42
C ALA A 77 4.21 0.01 -0.47
N GLY A 78 5.36 -0.16 -1.09
CA GLY A 78 5.68 -1.33 -1.88
C GLY A 78 7.07 -1.17 -2.50
N MET A 79 7.74 -2.30 -2.66
CA MET A 79 9.03 -2.36 -3.32
C MET A 79 8.81 -2.49 -4.83
N VAL A 80 9.36 -1.56 -5.60
CA VAL A 80 9.45 -1.65 -7.07
C VAL A 80 10.85 -2.13 -7.42
N SER A 81 10.96 -3.15 -8.26
CA SER A 81 12.24 -3.60 -8.79
C SER A 81 12.10 -3.99 -10.24
N ILE A 82 12.98 -3.42 -11.05
CA ILE A 82 13.17 -3.79 -12.47
C ILE A 82 14.34 -4.78 -12.63
N ALA A 83 14.97 -5.19 -11.53
CA ALA A 83 16.04 -6.18 -11.55
C ALA A 83 15.51 -7.53 -12.02
N SER A 84 16.31 -8.24 -12.85
CA SER A 84 15.94 -9.55 -13.38
C SER A 84 15.75 -10.62 -12.29
N ARG A 85 16.30 -10.39 -11.08
CA ARG A 85 16.14 -11.23 -9.89
C ARG A 85 16.19 -10.35 -8.64
N PRO A 86 15.08 -9.73 -8.23
CA PRO A 86 15.02 -8.89 -7.02
C PRO A 86 15.12 -9.71 -5.72
N GLY A 87 15.07 -11.05 -5.82
CA GLY A 87 15.14 -11.94 -4.66
C GLY A 87 13.85 -12.01 -3.85
N GLU A 88 13.88 -12.75 -2.74
CA GLU A 88 12.73 -12.96 -1.86
C GLU A 88 12.24 -11.68 -1.18
N ILE A 89 13.07 -10.66 -1.09
CA ILE A 89 12.75 -9.41 -0.38
C ILE A 89 11.52 -8.71 -0.96
N ILE A 90 11.30 -8.76 -2.28
CA ILE A 90 10.14 -8.13 -2.91
C ILE A 90 8.82 -8.81 -2.47
N TYR A 91 8.83 -10.13 -2.29
CA TYR A 91 7.67 -10.86 -1.80
C TYR A 91 7.44 -10.58 -0.31
N ARG A 92 8.49 -10.56 0.50
CA ARG A 92 8.39 -10.21 1.92
C ARG A 92 7.78 -8.83 2.11
N VAL A 93 8.25 -7.82 1.37
CA VAL A 93 7.73 -6.45 1.50
C VAL A 93 6.32 -6.35 0.92
N ASN A 94 6.10 -6.79 -0.33
CA ASN A 94 4.84 -6.55 -1.02
C ASN A 94 3.73 -7.53 -0.61
N VAL A 95 4.04 -8.76 -0.28
CA VAL A 95 3.03 -9.79 0.05
C VAL A 95 2.87 -9.92 1.56
N ASP A 96 3.95 -10.29 2.27
CA ASP A 96 3.87 -10.49 3.72
C ASP A 96 3.59 -9.17 4.44
N GLY A 97 4.22 -8.06 3.98
CA GLY A 97 3.93 -6.72 4.47
C GLY A 97 2.46 -6.32 4.28
N THR A 98 1.87 -6.59 3.11
CA THR A 98 0.44 -6.34 2.87
C THR A 98 -0.44 -7.24 3.75
N GLN A 99 -0.05 -8.50 3.98
CA GLN A 99 -0.77 -9.37 4.92
C GLN A 99 -0.74 -8.81 6.34
N ASN A 100 0.41 -8.30 6.81
CA ASN A 100 0.53 -7.64 8.12
C ASN A 100 -0.41 -6.44 8.23
N ILE A 101 -0.50 -5.61 7.19
CA ILE A 101 -1.45 -4.48 7.14
C ILE A 101 -2.90 -4.96 7.22
N ILE A 102 -3.29 -6.00 6.48
CA ILE A 102 -4.63 -6.60 6.53
C ILE A 102 -4.96 -7.08 7.94
N ASP A 103 -4.04 -7.82 8.57
CA ASP A 103 -4.23 -8.36 9.91
C ASP A 103 -4.44 -7.23 10.93
N LEU A 104 -3.60 -6.18 10.87
CA LEU A 104 -3.71 -5.04 11.76
C LEU A 104 -4.96 -4.19 11.50
N CYS A 105 -5.41 -4.06 10.24
CA CYS A 105 -6.69 -3.44 9.93
C CYS A 105 -7.85 -4.15 10.64
N ARG A 106 -7.84 -5.48 10.68
CA ARG A 106 -8.85 -6.27 11.38
C ARG A 106 -8.72 -6.16 12.90
N GLU A 107 -7.50 -6.26 13.40
CA GLU A 107 -7.21 -6.22 14.84
C GLU A 107 -7.61 -4.88 15.48
N PHE A 108 -7.31 -3.77 14.79
CA PHE A 108 -7.56 -2.41 15.30
C PHE A 108 -8.85 -1.79 14.76
N GLY A 109 -9.64 -2.51 13.97
CA GLY A 109 -10.96 -2.05 13.52
C GLY A 109 -10.89 -0.91 12.48
N ALA A 110 -9.97 -1.00 11.51
CA ALA A 110 -9.92 0.00 10.43
C ALA A 110 -11.25 0.07 9.67
N GLU A 111 -11.82 1.26 9.54
CA GLU A 111 -13.06 1.50 8.79
C GLU A 111 -12.87 1.31 7.28
N LYS A 112 -11.65 1.51 6.78
CA LYS A 112 -11.32 1.35 5.37
C LYS A 112 -9.85 1.03 5.18
N LEU A 113 -9.58 0.09 4.26
CA LEU A 113 -8.26 -0.12 3.65
C LEU A 113 -8.33 0.25 2.17
N VAL A 114 -7.46 1.14 1.72
CA VAL A 114 -7.20 1.39 0.30
C VAL A 114 -5.79 0.90 -0.02
N TYR A 115 -5.70 -0.13 -0.84
CA TYR A 115 -4.43 -0.71 -1.26
C TYR A 115 -4.04 -0.24 -2.66
N VAL A 116 -2.83 0.27 -2.78
CA VAL A 116 -2.25 0.65 -4.07
C VAL A 116 -1.50 -0.55 -4.66
N SER A 117 -2.15 -1.17 -5.64
CA SER A 117 -1.57 -2.24 -6.46
C SER A 117 -0.82 -1.65 -7.67
N SER A 118 -0.96 -2.26 -8.83
CA SER A 118 -0.38 -1.83 -10.11
C SER A 118 -1.11 -2.52 -11.27
N VAL A 119 -1.14 -1.90 -12.45
CA VAL A 119 -1.55 -2.59 -13.68
C VAL A 119 -0.66 -3.79 -14.00
N HIS A 120 0.59 -3.83 -13.51
CA HIS A 120 1.47 -5.00 -13.64
C HIS A 120 0.98 -6.24 -12.88
N ALA A 121 -0.04 -6.11 -12.02
CA ALA A 121 -0.72 -7.24 -11.41
C ALA A 121 -1.73 -7.91 -12.34
N ILE A 122 -1.96 -7.36 -13.53
CA ILE A 122 -2.90 -7.87 -14.53
C ILE A 122 -2.09 -8.58 -15.64
N ALA A 123 -2.54 -9.78 -16.02
CA ALA A 123 -1.91 -10.52 -17.11
C ALA A 123 -1.98 -9.75 -18.43
N GLU A 124 -0.87 -9.72 -19.15
CA GLU A 124 -0.83 -9.15 -20.50
C GLU A 124 -1.67 -9.99 -21.47
N LYS A 125 -2.29 -9.32 -22.42
CA LYS A 125 -3.02 -9.95 -23.50
C LYS A 125 -2.35 -9.63 -24.83
N PRO A 126 -2.35 -10.56 -25.79
CA PRO A 126 -1.81 -10.28 -27.13
C PRO A 126 -2.64 -9.18 -27.82
N ALA A 127 -1.96 -8.26 -28.49
CA ALA A 127 -2.63 -7.24 -29.31
C ALA A 127 -3.51 -7.88 -30.40
N PRO A 128 -4.67 -7.30 -30.73
CA PRO A 128 -5.22 -6.00 -30.30
C PRO A 128 -6.20 -6.08 -29.11
N GLN A 129 -6.09 -7.08 -28.25
CA GLN A 129 -7.05 -7.27 -27.15
C GLN A 129 -6.92 -6.17 -26.09
N THR A 130 -8.04 -5.63 -25.65
CA THR A 130 -8.09 -4.67 -24.55
C THR A 130 -7.90 -5.41 -23.22
N ILE A 131 -6.99 -4.90 -22.39
CA ILE A 131 -6.81 -5.36 -21.01
C ILE A 131 -7.89 -4.70 -20.15
N THR A 132 -8.62 -5.51 -19.41
CA THR A 132 -9.63 -5.07 -18.44
C THR A 132 -9.29 -5.63 -17.06
N GLU A 133 -9.80 -5.01 -16.01
CA GLU A 133 -9.63 -5.51 -14.65
C GLU A 133 -10.23 -6.93 -14.55
N PRO A 134 -9.44 -7.91 -14.08
CA PRO A 134 -9.91 -9.27 -13.90
C PRO A 134 -10.67 -9.44 -12.58
N ASN A 135 -11.52 -10.45 -12.51
CA ASN A 135 -12.16 -10.85 -11.25
C ASN A 135 -11.23 -11.69 -10.34
N HIS A 136 -10.11 -12.16 -10.88
CA HIS A 136 -9.14 -13.00 -10.18
C HIS A 136 -7.71 -12.60 -10.57
N PHE A 137 -6.83 -12.51 -9.57
CA PHE A 137 -5.43 -12.19 -9.76
C PHE A 137 -4.60 -13.45 -9.46
N SER A 138 -3.92 -13.98 -10.49
CA SER A 138 -3.04 -15.15 -10.40
C SER A 138 -1.60 -14.72 -10.70
N PRO A 139 -0.63 -15.04 -9.83
CA PRO A 139 0.77 -14.76 -10.10
C PRO A 139 1.34 -15.60 -11.25
N ASP A 140 0.71 -16.74 -11.57
CA ASP A 140 1.20 -17.67 -12.60
C ASP A 140 1.12 -17.08 -14.01
N ASP A 141 0.16 -16.16 -14.23
CA ASP A 141 -0.08 -15.50 -15.51
C ASP A 141 0.73 -14.21 -15.67
N ILE A 142 1.55 -13.84 -14.68
CA ILE A 142 2.27 -12.56 -14.63
C ILE A 142 3.76 -12.76 -14.90
N LEU A 143 4.35 -11.83 -15.64
CA LEU A 143 5.78 -11.77 -15.90
C LEU A 143 6.49 -10.89 -14.85
N GLY A 144 7.64 -11.37 -14.37
CA GLY A 144 8.50 -10.64 -13.44
C GLY A 144 8.00 -10.63 -11.99
N ASP A 145 8.96 -10.57 -11.06
CA ASP A 145 8.66 -10.72 -9.62
C ASP A 145 7.84 -9.56 -9.07
N TYR A 146 8.05 -8.33 -9.58
CA TYR A 146 7.24 -7.18 -9.17
C TYR A 146 5.75 -7.41 -9.47
N GLY A 147 5.41 -7.73 -10.71
CA GLY A 147 4.04 -7.98 -11.12
C GLY A 147 3.42 -9.15 -10.34
N LYS A 148 4.17 -10.25 -10.20
CA LYS A 148 3.74 -11.41 -9.40
C LYS A 148 3.45 -11.04 -7.95
N SER A 149 4.34 -10.30 -7.30
CA SER A 149 4.16 -9.86 -5.91
C SER A 149 2.94 -8.95 -5.75
N LYS A 150 2.70 -8.04 -6.71
CA LYS A 150 1.51 -7.18 -6.71
C LYS A 150 0.22 -7.98 -6.96
N ALA A 151 0.23 -8.98 -7.84
CA ALA A 151 -0.92 -9.86 -8.07
C ALA A 151 -1.26 -10.67 -6.81
N MET A 152 -0.25 -11.26 -6.14
CA MET A 152 -0.43 -11.99 -4.87
C MET A 152 -1.02 -11.09 -3.79
N ALA A 153 -0.44 -9.91 -3.58
CA ALA A 153 -0.92 -8.95 -2.58
C ALA A 153 -2.35 -8.45 -2.89
N THR A 154 -2.67 -8.22 -4.17
CA THR A 154 -4.02 -7.88 -4.61
C THR A 154 -5.02 -8.99 -4.27
N ALA A 155 -4.67 -10.24 -4.54
CA ALA A 155 -5.51 -11.39 -4.19
C ALA A 155 -5.77 -11.48 -2.67
N LEU A 156 -4.75 -11.20 -1.83
CA LEU A 156 -4.92 -11.15 -0.36
C LEU A 156 -5.92 -10.07 0.07
N VAL A 157 -5.80 -8.86 -0.47
CA VAL A 157 -6.71 -7.75 -0.14
C VAL A 157 -8.14 -8.04 -0.59
N LEU A 158 -8.33 -8.58 -1.80
CA LEU A 158 -9.66 -8.95 -2.30
C LEU A 158 -10.28 -10.09 -1.47
N LYS A 159 -9.49 -11.09 -1.07
CA LYS A 159 -9.93 -12.15 -0.15
C LYS A 159 -10.33 -11.58 1.22
N ALA A 160 -9.57 -10.62 1.72
CA ALA A 160 -9.90 -9.94 2.97
C ALA A 160 -11.22 -9.15 2.85
N ALA A 161 -11.44 -8.48 1.71
CA ALA A 161 -12.70 -7.77 1.42
C ALA A 161 -13.89 -8.72 1.37
N GLN A 162 -13.76 -9.87 0.69
CA GLN A 162 -14.79 -10.93 0.66
C GLN A 162 -15.11 -11.49 2.05
N SER A 163 -14.14 -11.42 2.98
CA SER A 163 -14.28 -11.86 4.38
C SER A 163 -14.69 -10.73 5.34
N GLY A 164 -15.22 -9.61 4.82
CA GLY A 164 -15.85 -8.55 5.61
C GLY A 164 -14.95 -7.33 5.91
N LEU A 165 -13.67 -7.31 5.50
CA LEU A 165 -12.87 -6.09 5.61
C LEU A 165 -13.34 -5.09 4.54
N ASN A 166 -13.69 -3.86 4.94
CA ASN A 166 -13.99 -2.81 3.97
C ASN A 166 -12.69 -2.37 3.26
N ALA A 167 -12.35 -3.05 2.17
CA ALA A 167 -11.13 -2.79 1.42
C ALA A 167 -11.43 -2.45 -0.04
N SER A 168 -10.57 -1.63 -0.64
CA SER A 168 -10.55 -1.31 -2.07
C SER A 168 -9.13 -1.42 -2.60
N VAL A 169 -9.00 -1.83 -3.85
CA VAL A 169 -7.74 -1.89 -4.57
C VAL A 169 -7.78 -0.85 -5.70
N VAL A 170 -6.69 -0.12 -5.88
CA VAL A 170 -6.48 0.73 -7.05
C VAL A 170 -5.29 0.20 -7.84
N LEU A 171 -5.40 0.16 -9.15
CA LEU A 171 -4.37 -0.36 -10.05
C LEU A 171 -3.86 0.76 -10.97
N PRO A 172 -2.97 1.63 -10.45
CA PRO A 172 -2.42 2.70 -11.28
C PRO A 172 -1.53 2.14 -12.39
N SER A 173 -1.57 2.83 -13.52
CA SER A 173 -0.58 2.69 -14.60
C SER A 173 0.69 3.50 -14.27
N GLY A 174 1.47 3.91 -15.25
CA GLY A 174 2.60 4.81 -15.02
C GLY A 174 2.15 6.11 -14.35
N ILE A 175 2.68 6.38 -13.16
CA ILE A 175 2.40 7.61 -12.40
C ILE A 175 3.54 8.57 -12.70
N LEU A 176 3.21 9.72 -13.28
CA LEU A 176 4.16 10.75 -13.65
C LEU A 176 3.78 12.06 -12.99
N GLY A 177 4.77 12.84 -12.60
CA GLY A 177 4.51 14.16 -12.04
C GLY A 177 5.75 14.86 -11.48
N PRO A 178 5.58 16.06 -10.92
CA PRO A 178 6.68 16.79 -10.30
C PRO A 178 7.29 16.02 -9.14
N GLY A 179 8.61 15.82 -9.16
CA GLY A 179 9.34 15.12 -8.10
C GLY A 179 9.43 13.59 -8.29
N ASP A 180 9.14 13.11 -9.51
CA ASP A 180 9.37 11.72 -9.91
C ASP A 180 10.89 11.48 -10.11
#